data_2dd0aeb1c4a7427ccaa268d22e93e6d9
#
_entry.id   2dd0aeb1c4a7427ccaa268d22e93e6d9
#
_cell.length_a   1.000
_cell.length_b   1.000
_cell.length_c   1.000
_cell.angle_alpha   90.00
_cell.angle_beta   90.00
_cell.angle_gamma   90.00
#
_symmetry.space_group_name_H-M   'P 1'
#
loop_
_entity.id
_entity.type
_entity.pdbx_description
1 polymer ?
#
loop_
_entity_poly.entity_id
_entity_poly.type
_entity_poly.pdbx_seq_one_letter_code
_entity_poly.pdbx_strand_id
1 'polypeptide(L)'
;MSNWNIWSVPILIIALVIITPILAILYSAFLGDTSLWPHLFSTVLPRYILNTLILMFGVGSLSLVLGVSTAWVITRYNFLGKNILEWALLLPAAVPAYIIAYAYTDFFEYAGFFQGMLRDIFGWESAKDYWFPNIRSMGGAILVMSSVLYPYIYLMTRASFLTTPISFYQTSSIYGRNTFMYVAIPLARPGIMAGLALVLMETISDFGTVDYFALDTLTLGVFNVWLGMNSLSGASQISSVLFIFVIMLLTLEYLARRKQRFHEKSSGQNTMLEQEVSSAGKLICLLICLVPLILGFIIPVSILLNFVLNGFAIIDFEEIIRTTFSSIFLSLSASTFIMLISLLMIVVAN
;
A
#
# COMPACT_ATOMS: atom_id res chain seq x y z
N MET A 1 19.68 16.48 35.44
CA MET A 1 18.51 17.36 35.66
C MET A 1 18.15 17.95 34.32
N SER A 2 17.07 17.54 33.71
CA SER A 2 16.67 18.01 32.38
C SER A 2 16.23 19.46 32.49
N ASN A 3 16.95 20.35 31.80
CA ASN A 3 16.51 21.73 31.66
C ASN A 3 15.19 21.72 30.89
N TRP A 4 14.09 21.93 31.59
CA TRP A 4 12.80 22.19 30.99
C TRP A 4 12.90 23.49 30.19
N ASN A 5 13.09 23.37 28.90
CA ASN A 5 13.09 24.51 28.01
C ASN A 5 11.63 24.91 27.75
N ILE A 6 11.33 26.20 27.64
CA ILE A 6 9.98 26.72 27.40
C ILE A 6 9.32 26.04 26.16
N TRP A 7 10.16 25.58 25.27
CA TRP A 7 9.76 24.84 24.07
C TRP A 7 9.28 23.39 24.32
N SER A 8 9.53 22.82 25.49
CA SER A 8 9.06 21.47 25.85
C SER A 8 7.52 21.44 26.06
N VAL A 9 6.92 22.58 26.42
CA VAL A 9 5.48 22.68 26.67
C VAL A 9 4.64 22.47 25.41
N PRO A 10 4.93 23.12 24.26
CA PRO A 10 4.21 22.86 23.01
C PRO A 10 4.28 21.39 22.56
N ILE A 11 5.45 20.75 22.69
CA ILE A 11 5.60 19.32 22.33
C ILE A 11 4.72 18.45 23.23
N LEU A 12 4.70 18.72 24.53
CA LEU A 12 3.87 17.97 25.47
C LEU A 12 2.38 18.11 25.12
N ILE A 13 1.94 19.32 24.78
CA ILE A 13 0.56 19.58 24.37
C ILE A 13 0.23 18.80 23.09
N ILE A 14 1.09 18.86 22.07
CA ILE A 14 0.90 18.13 20.81
C ILE A 14 0.84 16.62 21.09
N ALA A 15 1.76 16.10 21.89
CA ALA A 15 1.78 14.69 22.27
C ALA A 15 0.49 14.26 23.00
N LEU A 16 0.01 15.08 23.93
CA LEU A 16 -1.26 14.83 24.64
C LEU A 16 -2.45 14.84 23.68
N VAL A 17 -2.52 15.78 22.75
CA VAL A 17 -3.60 15.85 21.75
C VAL A 17 -3.59 14.61 20.86
N ILE A 18 -2.42 14.13 20.42
CA ILE A 18 -2.29 12.93 19.59
C ILE A 18 -2.62 11.65 20.36
N ILE A 19 -2.24 11.57 21.64
CA ILE A 19 -2.45 10.37 22.46
C ILE A 19 -3.92 10.27 22.94
N THR A 20 -4.61 11.40 23.12
CA THR A 20 -5.97 11.43 23.67
C THR A 20 -6.96 10.51 22.93
N PRO A 21 -7.09 10.51 21.60
CA PRO A 21 -8.03 9.61 20.92
C PRO A 21 -7.65 8.13 21.10
N ILE A 22 -6.35 7.81 21.15
CA ILE A 22 -5.89 6.43 21.41
C ILE A 22 -6.29 5.99 22.81
N LEU A 23 -6.08 6.84 23.81
CA LEU A 23 -6.49 6.56 25.19
C LEU A 23 -8.01 6.45 25.32
N ALA A 24 -8.78 7.25 24.60
CA ALA A 24 -10.25 7.18 24.59
C ALA A 24 -10.75 5.83 24.04
N ILE A 25 -10.15 5.33 22.96
CA ILE A 25 -10.46 4.01 22.40
C ILE A 25 -10.12 2.91 23.40
N LEU A 26 -8.93 2.94 23.99
CA LEU A 26 -8.50 1.96 24.99
C LEU A 26 -9.37 2.01 26.23
N TYR A 27 -9.72 3.21 26.71
CA TYR A 27 -10.65 3.38 27.83
C TYR A 27 -12.02 2.74 27.51
N SER A 28 -12.60 3.04 26.36
CA SER A 28 -13.89 2.46 25.93
C SER A 28 -13.81 0.94 25.77
N ALA A 29 -12.69 0.39 25.30
CA ALA A 29 -12.52 -1.04 25.11
C ALA A 29 -12.41 -1.85 26.41
N PHE A 30 -11.74 -1.31 27.43
CA PHE A 30 -11.39 -2.06 28.65
C PHE A 30 -12.13 -1.61 29.92
N LEU A 31 -12.57 -0.35 29.96
CA LEU A 31 -13.27 0.22 31.13
C LEU A 31 -14.74 0.58 30.84
N GLY A 32 -15.15 0.48 29.56
CA GLY A 32 -16.54 0.60 29.14
C GLY A 32 -17.32 -0.72 29.35
N ASP A 33 -18.29 -0.98 28.47
CA ASP A 33 -19.03 -2.24 28.49
C ASP A 33 -18.15 -3.39 27.94
N THR A 34 -17.70 -4.26 28.83
CA THR A 34 -16.84 -5.41 28.54
C THR A 34 -17.61 -6.69 28.25
N SER A 35 -18.94 -6.67 28.30
CA SER A 35 -19.80 -7.86 28.17
C SER A 35 -19.65 -8.52 26.76
N LEU A 36 -19.27 -7.76 25.75
CA LEU A 36 -19.10 -8.25 24.38
C LEU A 36 -17.81 -9.04 24.14
N TRP A 37 -16.78 -8.89 24.97
CA TRP A 37 -15.49 -9.57 24.77
C TRP A 37 -15.62 -11.10 24.61
N PRO A 38 -16.32 -11.84 25.51
CA PRO A 38 -16.47 -13.29 25.38
C PRO A 38 -17.15 -13.67 24.06
N HIS A 39 -18.17 -12.92 23.65
CA HIS A 39 -18.89 -13.16 22.40
C HIS A 39 -17.99 -12.91 21.19
N LEU A 40 -17.27 -11.79 21.14
CA LEU A 40 -16.36 -11.47 20.04
C LEU A 40 -15.28 -12.53 19.87
N PHE A 41 -14.65 -12.97 20.98
CA PHE A 41 -13.61 -13.99 20.95
C PHE A 41 -14.11 -15.36 20.50
N SER A 42 -15.35 -15.73 20.83
CA SER A 42 -15.91 -17.03 20.48
C SER A 42 -16.51 -17.08 19.08
N THR A 43 -16.80 -15.92 18.45
CA THR A 43 -17.56 -15.87 17.20
C THR A 43 -16.76 -15.26 16.05
N VAL A 44 -16.64 -13.93 15.99
CA VAL A 44 -16.19 -13.20 14.80
C VAL A 44 -14.71 -12.86 14.78
N LEU A 45 -14.12 -12.60 15.96
CA LEU A 45 -12.75 -12.08 16.05
C LEU A 45 -11.68 -13.02 15.47
N PRO A 46 -11.72 -14.35 15.70
CA PRO A 46 -10.75 -15.26 15.09
C PRO A 46 -10.78 -15.22 13.56
N ARG A 47 -11.98 -15.12 12.97
CA ARG A 47 -12.15 -15.01 11.51
C ARG A 47 -11.61 -13.68 10.99
N TYR A 48 -11.90 -12.56 11.67
CA TYR A 48 -11.39 -11.24 11.29
C TYR A 48 -9.87 -11.19 11.36
N ILE A 49 -9.27 -11.74 12.42
CA ILE A 49 -7.80 -11.83 12.55
C ILE A 49 -7.21 -12.66 11.42
N LEU A 50 -7.75 -13.85 11.17
CA LEU A 50 -7.23 -14.75 10.13
C LEU A 50 -7.30 -14.11 8.75
N ASN A 51 -8.45 -13.53 8.38
CA ASN A 51 -8.63 -12.86 7.10
C ASN A 51 -7.70 -11.65 6.94
N THR A 52 -7.52 -10.86 8.00
CA THR A 52 -6.56 -9.74 8.00
C THR A 52 -5.14 -10.22 7.78
N LEU A 53 -4.73 -11.29 8.46
CA LEU A 53 -3.38 -11.88 8.27
C LEU A 53 -3.18 -12.44 6.86
N ILE A 54 -4.16 -13.15 6.31
CA ILE A 54 -4.10 -13.69 4.93
C ILE A 54 -3.99 -12.53 3.93
N LEU A 55 -4.80 -11.48 4.10
CA LEU A 55 -4.77 -10.30 3.25
C LEU A 55 -3.42 -9.60 3.32
N MET A 56 -2.92 -9.32 4.52
CA MET A 56 -1.61 -8.69 4.74
C MET A 56 -0.47 -9.50 4.16
N PHE A 57 -0.46 -10.82 4.37
CA PHE A 57 0.58 -11.69 3.83
C PHE A 57 0.52 -11.75 2.29
N GLY A 58 -0.66 -11.89 1.71
CA GLY A 58 -0.87 -11.93 0.27
C GLY A 58 -0.47 -10.63 -0.40
N VAL A 59 -1.01 -9.49 0.08
CA VAL A 59 -0.70 -8.16 -0.46
C VAL A 59 0.78 -7.82 -0.25
N GLY A 60 1.33 -8.07 0.95
CA GLY A 60 2.73 -7.82 1.25
C GLY A 60 3.67 -8.62 0.35
N SER A 61 3.41 -9.92 0.17
CA SER A 61 4.25 -10.81 -0.65
C SER A 61 4.21 -10.41 -2.13
N LEU A 62 3.03 -10.19 -2.68
CA LEU A 62 2.89 -9.82 -4.09
C LEU A 62 3.46 -8.42 -4.37
N SER A 63 3.19 -7.44 -3.49
CA SER A 63 3.78 -6.10 -3.60
C SER A 63 5.30 -6.12 -3.47
N LEU A 64 5.88 -7.00 -2.63
CA LEU A 64 7.33 -7.20 -2.56
C LEU A 64 7.91 -7.68 -3.88
N VAL A 65 7.29 -8.69 -4.49
CA VAL A 65 7.75 -9.21 -5.78
C VAL A 65 7.68 -8.12 -6.85
N LEU A 66 6.56 -7.42 -6.96
CA LEU A 66 6.36 -6.37 -7.95
C LEU A 66 7.29 -5.17 -7.71
N GLY A 67 7.36 -4.67 -6.47
CA GLY A 67 8.13 -3.48 -6.13
C GLY A 67 9.65 -3.69 -6.21
N VAL A 68 10.16 -4.81 -5.69
CA VAL A 68 11.60 -5.09 -5.72
C VAL A 68 12.08 -5.43 -7.14
N SER A 69 11.30 -6.20 -7.91
CA SER A 69 11.67 -6.56 -9.28
C SER A 69 11.70 -5.35 -10.20
N THR A 70 10.68 -4.49 -10.14
CA THR A 70 10.62 -3.25 -10.94
C THR A 70 11.72 -2.27 -10.52
N ALA A 71 11.98 -2.10 -9.21
CA ALA A 71 13.07 -1.26 -8.71
C ALA A 71 14.44 -1.75 -9.23
N TRP A 72 14.69 -3.06 -9.22
CA TRP A 72 15.93 -3.64 -9.73
C TRP A 72 16.08 -3.42 -11.22
N VAL A 73 15.02 -3.70 -12.01
CA VAL A 73 15.04 -3.56 -13.46
C VAL A 73 15.31 -2.12 -13.87
N ILE A 74 14.62 -1.16 -13.27
CA ILE A 74 14.77 0.27 -13.58
C ILE A 74 16.16 0.79 -13.19
N THR A 75 16.75 0.31 -12.10
CA THR A 75 18.06 0.81 -11.66
C THR A 75 19.24 0.14 -12.38
N ARG A 76 19.10 -1.12 -12.77
CA ARG A 76 20.22 -1.92 -13.27
C ARG A 76 20.36 -1.96 -14.78
N TYR A 77 19.25 -1.97 -15.52
CA TYR A 77 19.27 -2.25 -16.94
C TYR A 77 18.89 -1.05 -17.81
N ASN A 78 19.51 -0.98 -19.00
CA ASN A 78 19.15 0.00 -20.02
C ASN A 78 18.26 -0.67 -21.08
N PHE A 79 17.02 -0.18 -21.23
CA PHE A 79 16.05 -0.68 -22.20
C PHE A 79 15.11 0.44 -22.67
N LEU A 80 14.42 0.19 -23.78
CA LEU A 80 13.51 1.18 -24.38
C LEU A 80 12.37 1.56 -23.45
N GLY A 81 12.13 2.86 -23.27
CA GLY A 81 11.05 3.39 -22.45
C GLY A 81 11.36 3.47 -20.95
N LYS A 82 12.56 3.09 -20.49
CA LYS A 82 12.99 3.13 -19.08
C LYS A 82 12.63 4.44 -18.39
N ASN A 83 13.00 5.59 -18.99
CA ASN A 83 12.81 6.92 -18.39
C ASN A 83 11.33 7.28 -18.18
N ILE A 84 10.45 6.78 -19.05
CA ILE A 84 9.00 6.96 -18.92
C ILE A 84 8.47 6.01 -17.84
N LEU A 85 8.88 4.74 -17.88
CA LEU A 85 8.44 3.72 -16.95
C LEU A 85 8.90 4.00 -15.52
N GLU A 86 10.04 4.62 -15.32
CA GLU A 86 10.53 5.04 -14.00
C GLU A 86 9.50 5.86 -13.23
N TRP A 87 8.79 6.77 -13.89
CA TRP A 87 7.73 7.59 -13.30
C TRP A 87 6.35 6.94 -13.43
N ALA A 88 6.09 6.26 -14.53
CA ALA A 88 4.81 5.62 -14.77
C ALA A 88 4.48 4.52 -13.74
N LEU A 89 5.51 3.84 -13.22
CA LEU A 89 5.36 2.85 -12.16
C LEU A 89 4.80 3.42 -10.83
N LEU A 90 4.75 4.73 -10.68
CA LEU A 90 4.14 5.40 -9.54
C LEU A 90 2.64 5.68 -9.73
N LEU A 91 2.15 5.69 -10.98
CA LEU A 91 0.77 6.04 -11.30
C LEU A 91 -0.29 5.19 -10.59
N PRO A 92 -0.11 3.87 -10.37
CA PRO A 92 -1.08 3.08 -9.63
C PRO A 92 -1.39 3.63 -8.24
N ALA A 93 -0.42 4.18 -7.51
CA ALA A 93 -0.63 4.76 -6.20
C ALA A 93 -1.50 6.06 -6.20
N ALA A 94 -1.75 6.64 -7.36
CA ALA A 94 -2.62 7.80 -7.50
C ALA A 94 -4.11 7.45 -7.50
N VAL A 95 -4.46 6.17 -7.71
CA VAL A 95 -5.86 5.70 -7.77
C VAL A 95 -6.18 4.91 -6.52
N PRO A 96 -7.21 5.28 -5.74
CA PRO A 96 -7.62 4.52 -4.56
C PRO A 96 -7.97 3.07 -4.89
N ALA A 97 -7.54 2.12 -4.05
CA ALA A 97 -7.71 0.69 -4.31
C ALA A 97 -9.18 0.27 -4.49
N TYR A 98 -10.11 0.86 -3.74
CA TYR A 98 -11.53 0.54 -3.85
C TYR A 98 -12.14 0.96 -5.21
N ILE A 99 -11.63 2.02 -5.84
CA ILE A 99 -12.06 2.44 -7.19
C ILE A 99 -11.60 1.41 -8.23
N ILE A 100 -10.39 0.90 -8.07
CA ILE A 100 -9.87 -0.17 -8.94
C ILE A 100 -10.65 -1.47 -8.70
N ALA A 101 -10.99 -1.77 -7.45
CA ALA A 101 -11.85 -2.91 -7.12
C ALA A 101 -13.20 -2.84 -7.82
N TYR A 102 -13.83 -1.66 -7.84
CA TYR A 102 -15.07 -1.41 -8.57
C TYR A 102 -14.89 -1.66 -10.08
N ALA A 103 -13.87 -1.04 -10.69
CA ALA A 103 -13.61 -1.20 -12.11
C ALA A 103 -13.36 -2.66 -12.50
N TYR A 104 -12.58 -3.39 -11.72
CA TYR A 104 -12.30 -4.81 -11.98
C TYR A 104 -13.50 -5.71 -11.74
N THR A 105 -14.34 -5.41 -10.76
CA THR A 105 -15.56 -6.16 -10.54
C THR A 105 -16.49 -6.02 -11.73
N ASP A 106 -16.77 -4.81 -12.17
CA ASP A 106 -17.62 -4.58 -13.35
C ASP A 106 -17.06 -5.27 -14.61
N PHE A 107 -15.74 -5.24 -14.79
CA PHE A 107 -15.08 -5.81 -15.95
C PHE A 107 -15.04 -7.35 -15.95
N PHE A 108 -14.79 -7.97 -14.78
CA PHE A 108 -14.56 -9.41 -14.64
C PHE A 108 -15.75 -10.19 -14.09
N GLU A 109 -16.83 -9.55 -13.63
CA GLU A 109 -18.06 -10.29 -13.25
C GLU A 109 -18.72 -10.98 -14.45
N TYR A 110 -19.64 -11.87 -14.17
CA TYR A 110 -20.33 -12.66 -15.21
C TYR A 110 -20.98 -11.81 -16.31
N ALA A 111 -21.63 -10.71 -15.91
CA ALA A 111 -22.23 -9.77 -16.85
C ALA A 111 -21.20 -8.78 -17.44
N GLY A 112 -19.96 -8.80 -16.98
CA GLY A 112 -18.91 -7.89 -17.39
C GLY A 112 -18.40 -8.15 -18.81
N PHE A 113 -17.75 -7.12 -19.36
CA PHE A 113 -17.25 -7.13 -20.73
C PHE A 113 -16.32 -8.30 -21.01
N PHE A 114 -15.40 -8.64 -20.10
CA PHE A 114 -14.40 -9.67 -20.31
C PHE A 114 -15.01 -11.07 -20.45
N GLN A 115 -15.90 -11.45 -19.53
CA GLN A 115 -16.57 -12.76 -19.61
C GLN A 115 -17.57 -12.81 -20.78
N GLY A 116 -18.22 -11.67 -21.12
CA GLY A 116 -19.03 -11.56 -22.32
C GLY A 116 -18.24 -11.88 -23.58
N MET A 117 -17.10 -11.21 -23.76
CA MET A 117 -16.19 -11.45 -24.87
C MET A 117 -15.70 -12.90 -24.95
N LEU A 118 -15.36 -13.53 -23.81
CA LEU A 118 -14.97 -14.94 -23.80
C LEU A 118 -16.11 -15.85 -24.26
N ARG A 119 -17.35 -15.62 -23.81
CA ARG A 119 -18.51 -16.38 -24.25
C ARG A 119 -18.74 -16.28 -25.76
N ASP A 120 -18.62 -15.06 -26.28
CA ASP A 120 -18.78 -14.82 -27.73
C ASP A 120 -17.69 -15.55 -28.56
N ILE A 121 -16.43 -15.55 -28.08
CA ILE A 121 -15.31 -16.20 -28.79
C ILE A 121 -15.43 -17.75 -28.74
N PHE A 122 -15.77 -18.30 -27.57
CA PHE A 122 -15.79 -19.75 -27.38
C PHE A 122 -17.17 -20.40 -27.58
N GLY A 123 -18.19 -19.60 -27.85
CA GLY A 123 -19.56 -20.09 -28.04
C GLY A 123 -20.20 -20.62 -26.74
N TRP A 124 -19.81 -20.12 -25.59
CA TRP A 124 -20.39 -20.48 -24.29
C TRP A 124 -21.67 -19.68 -24.05
N GLU A 125 -22.73 -20.37 -23.59
CA GLU A 125 -24.04 -19.76 -23.36
C GLU A 125 -24.26 -19.37 -21.89
N SER A 126 -23.61 -20.06 -20.96
CA SER A 126 -23.85 -19.89 -19.53
C SER A 126 -22.59 -19.97 -18.67
N ALA A 127 -22.70 -19.54 -17.41
CA ALA A 127 -21.65 -19.67 -16.42
C ALA A 127 -21.29 -21.12 -16.05
N LYS A 128 -22.10 -22.11 -16.50
CA LYS A 128 -21.85 -23.53 -16.25
C LYS A 128 -20.89 -24.14 -17.27
N ASP A 129 -20.67 -23.48 -18.39
CA ASP A 129 -19.87 -24.00 -19.50
C ASP A 129 -18.36 -23.82 -19.27
N TYR A 130 -17.98 -22.95 -18.35
CA TYR A 130 -16.58 -22.66 -18.03
C TYR A 130 -16.38 -22.28 -16.56
N TRP A 131 -15.15 -22.41 -16.08
CA TRP A 131 -14.77 -21.93 -14.77
C TRP A 131 -14.08 -20.57 -14.89
N PHE A 132 -14.52 -19.62 -14.09
CA PHE A 132 -13.87 -18.30 -13.96
C PHE A 132 -13.74 -17.93 -12.48
N PRO A 133 -12.56 -17.42 -12.03
CA PRO A 133 -12.38 -17.06 -10.64
C PRO A 133 -13.27 -15.88 -10.26
N ASN A 134 -13.90 -15.97 -9.08
CA ASN A 134 -14.68 -14.86 -8.57
C ASN A 134 -13.75 -13.70 -8.17
N ILE A 135 -13.95 -12.53 -8.78
CA ILE A 135 -13.17 -11.34 -8.47
C ILE A 135 -13.48 -10.83 -7.07
N ARG A 136 -14.72 -10.91 -6.58
CA ARG A 136 -15.09 -10.59 -5.20
C ARG A 136 -14.65 -11.71 -4.27
N SER A 137 -13.37 -11.78 -4.02
CA SER A 137 -12.73 -12.80 -3.21
C SER A 137 -11.47 -12.28 -2.56
N MET A 138 -10.94 -13.02 -1.59
CA MET A 138 -9.64 -12.72 -0.98
C MET A 138 -8.53 -12.59 -2.03
N GLY A 139 -8.51 -13.47 -3.03
CA GLY A 139 -7.54 -13.43 -4.13
C GLY A 139 -7.66 -12.18 -5.00
N GLY A 140 -8.88 -11.76 -5.32
CA GLY A 140 -9.15 -10.51 -6.04
C GLY A 140 -8.69 -9.29 -5.26
N ALA A 141 -8.98 -9.22 -3.96
CA ALA A 141 -8.51 -8.13 -3.09
C ALA A 141 -6.97 -8.07 -3.01
N ILE A 142 -6.30 -9.22 -2.87
CA ILE A 142 -4.83 -9.30 -2.88
C ILE A 142 -4.27 -8.77 -4.20
N LEU A 143 -4.84 -9.18 -5.33
CA LEU A 143 -4.38 -8.72 -6.64
C LEU A 143 -4.57 -7.21 -6.81
N VAL A 144 -5.75 -6.69 -6.51
CA VAL A 144 -6.09 -5.26 -6.62
C VAL A 144 -5.19 -4.43 -5.72
N MET A 145 -5.16 -4.71 -4.42
CA MET A 145 -4.37 -3.93 -3.46
C MET A 145 -2.87 -4.00 -3.77
N SER A 146 -2.36 -5.17 -4.15
CA SER A 146 -0.93 -5.29 -4.51
C SER A 146 -0.57 -4.49 -5.74
N SER A 147 -1.45 -4.43 -6.74
CA SER A 147 -1.23 -3.67 -7.98
C SER A 147 -1.23 -2.16 -7.76
N VAL A 148 -1.83 -1.69 -6.66
CA VAL A 148 -1.87 -0.27 -6.26
C VAL A 148 -0.76 0.09 -5.30
N LEU A 149 -0.42 -0.82 -4.36
CA LEU A 149 0.47 -0.51 -3.24
C LEU A 149 1.96 -0.84 -3.49
N TYR A 150 2.30 -1.64 -4.53
CA TYR A 150 3.70 -1.94 -4.83
C TYR A 150 4.59 -0.69 -5.06
N PRO A 151 4.09 0.48 -5.51
CA PRO A 151 4.93 1.66 -5.68
C PRO A 151 5.61 2.15 -4.39
N TYR A 152 5.04 1.88 -3.21
CA TYR A 152 5.71 2.19 -1.94
C TYR A 152 7.01 1.39 -1.78
N ILE A 153 6.97 0.09 -2.09
CA ILE A 153 8.17 -0.76 -2.06
C ILE A 153 9.13 -0.38 -3.19
N TYR A 154 8.61 -0.11 -4.38
CA TYR A 154 9.40 0.33 -5.52
C TYR A 154 10.24 1.57 -5.19
N LEU A 155 9.61 2.64 -4.67
CA LEU A 155 10.29 3.89 -4.33
C LEU A 155 11.41 3.69 -3.29
N MET A 156 11.10 3.03 -2.17
CA MET A 156 12.04 2.84 -1.08
C MET A 156 13.20 1.92 -1.48
N THR A 157 12.89 0.87 -2.24
CA THR A 157 13.91 -0.08 -2.74
C THR A 157 14.80 0.58 -3.79
N ARG A 158 14.20 1.33 -4.73
CA ARG A 158 14.93 2.07 -5.76
C ARG A 158 15.89 3.10 -5.13
N ALA A 159 15.42 3.88 -4.17
CA ALA A 159 16.28 4.82 -3.44
C ALA A 159 17.46 4.11 -2.76
N SER A 160 17.22 2.95 -2.16
CA SER A 160 18.28 2.14 -1.54
C SER A 160 19.29 1.61 -2.56
N PHE A 161 18.85 1.16 -3.73
CA PHE A 161 19.76 0.70 -4.79
C PHE A 161 20.63 1.83 -5.32
N LEU A 162 20.08 3.03 -5.50
CA LEU A 162 20.80 4.19 -6.01
C LEU A 162 21.81 4.76 -4.98
N THR A 163 21.56 4.60 -3.70
CA THR A 163 22.48 5.07 -2.64
C THR A 163 23.55 4.04 -2.28
N THR A 164 23.45 2.82 -2.78
CA THR A 164 24.47 1.78 -2.55
C THR A 164 25.72 2.04 -3.38
N PRO A 165 26.94 2.10 -2.77
CA PRO A 165 28.19 2.33 -3.49
C PRO A 165 28.45 1.30 -4.58
N ILE A 166 28.89 1.78 -5.74
CA ILE A 166 29.12 0.96 -6.94
C ILE A 166 30.19 -0.14 -6.72
N SER A 167 31.13 0.11 -5.82
CA SER A 167 32.20 -0.83 -5.47
C SER A 167 31.67 -2.19 -5.01
N PHE A 168 30.56 -2.25 -4.27
CA PHE A 168 29.93 -3.50 -3.85
C PHE A 168 29.40 -4.30 -5.06
N TYR A 169 28.80 -3.62 -6.04
CA TYR A 169 28.31 -4.27 -7.26
C TYR A 169 29.44 -4.80 -8.13
N GLN A 170 30.52 -4.02 -8.28
CA GLN A 170 31.72 -4.41 -9.05
C GLN A 170 32.43 -5.61 -8.40
N THR A 171 32.63 -5.56 -7.08
CA THR A 171 33.24 -6.66 -6.34
C THR A 171 32.46 -7.96 -6.49
N SER A 172 31.14 -7.92 -6.37
CA SER A 172 30.29 -9.10 -6.57
C SER A 172 30.44 -9.68 -7.99
N SER A 173 30.51 -8.81 -8.99
CA SER A 173 30.68 -9.24 -10.38
C SER A 173 32.04 -9.90 -10.62
N ILE A 174 33.13 -9.41 -10.00
CA ILE A 174 34.48 -10.01 -10.08
C ILE A 174 34.49 -11.41 -9.48
N TYR A 175 33.78 -11.62 -8.36
CA TYR A 175 33.67 -12.92 -7.72
C TYR A 175 32.64 -13.86 -8.39
N GLY A 176 32.03 -13.47 -9.51
CA GLY A 176 31.04 -14.29 -10.23
C GLY A 176 29.76 -14.61 -9.44
N ARG A 177 29.48 -13.86 -8.37
CA ARG A 177 28.28 -14.06 -7.56
C ARG A 177 27.09 -13.28 -8.12
N ASN A 178 25.90 -13.81 -7.87
CA ASN A 178 24.66 -13.12 -8.25
C ASN A 178 24.52 -11.80 -7.47
N THR A 179 24.79 -10.68 -8.15
CA THR A 179 24.79 -9.33 -7.57
C THR A 179 23.45 -8.95 -6.94
N PHE A 180 22.34 -9.42 -7.50
CA PHE A 180 20.99 -9.14 -6.96
C PHE A 180 20.81 -9.77 -5.59
N MET A 181 21.10 -11.08 -5.47
CA MET A 181 20.86 -11.82 -4.22
C MET A 181 21.90 -11.54 -3.12
N TYR A 182 23.17 -11.35 -3.49
CA TYR A 182 24.24 -11.22 -2.51
C TYR A 182 24.62 -9.80 -2.13
N VAL A 183 24.23 -8.80 -2.96
CA VAL A 183 24.55 -7.39 -2.72
C VAL A 183 23.30 -6.54 -2.66
N ALA A 184 22.52 -6.51 -3.74
CA ALA A 184 21.40 -5.57 -3.86
C ALA A 184 20.35 -5.79 -2.77
N ILE A 185 19.79 -6.99 -2.66
CA ILE A 185 18.76 -7.29 -1.63
C ILE A 185 19.29 -7.10 -0.20
N PRO A 186 20.46 -7.65 0.20
CA PRO A 186 20.96 -7.48 1.55
C PRO A 186 21.20 -6.03 1.96
N LEU A 187 21.75 -5.21 1.07
CA LEU A 187 22.02 -3.79 1.37
C LEU A 187 20.75 -2.95 1.31
N ALA A 188 19.79 -3.29 0.46
CA ALA A 188 18.51 -2.59 0.37
C ALA A 188 17.47 -3.02 1.41
N ARG A 189 17.76 -4.02 2.28
CA ARG A 189 16.82 -4.51 3.31
C ARG A 189 16.11 -3.41 4.08
N PRO A 190 16.76 -2.33 4.56
CA PRO A 190 16.07 -1.28 5.29
C PRO A 190 15.00 -0.57 4.46
N GLY A 191 15.31 -0.27 3.18
CA GLY A 191 14.35 0.36 2.27
C GLY A 191 13.21 -0.58 1.89
N ILE A 192 13.53 -1.85 1.60
CA ILE A 192 12.51 -2.88 1.32
C ILE A 192 11.56 -3.04 2.51
N MET A 193 12.08 -3.14 3.74
CA MET A 193 11.26 -3.28 4.94
C MET A 193 10.45 -2.03 5.25
N ALA A 194 10.99 -0.84 4.96
CA ALA A 194 10.24 0.41 5.08
C ALA A 194 9.07 0.47 4.11
N GLY A 195 9.30 0.14 2.84
CA GLY A 195 8.25 0.06 1.84
C GLY A 195 7.19 -0.99 2.18
N LEU A 196 7.63 -2.17 2.65
CA LEU A 196 6.72 -3.23 3.10
C LEU A 196 5.86 -2.79 4.29
N ALA A 197 6.45 -2.12 5.28
CA ALA A 197 5.70 -1.62 6.43
C ALA A 197 4.61 -0.62 5.99
N LEU A 198 4.90 0.27 5.04
CA LEU A 198 3.90 1.18 4.46
C LEU A 198 2.77 0.42 3.76
N VAL A 199 3.10 -0.59 2.95
CA VAL A 199 2.10 -1.44 2.28
C VAL A 199 1.22 -2.16 3.30
N LEU A 200 1.80 -2.74 4.35
CA LEU A 200 1.04 -3.46 5.38
C LEU A 200 0.17 -2.52 6.23
N MET A 201 0.66 -1.31 6.53
CA MET A 201 -0.14 -0.28 7.22
C MET A 201 -1.33 0.15 6.37
N GLU A 202 -1.12 0.39 5.07
CA GLU A 202 -2.19 0.75 4.15
C GLU A 202 -3.21 -0.40 4.01
N THR A 203 -2.71 -1.64 3.90
CA THR A 203 -3.58 -2.83 3.81
C THR A 203 -4.46 -3.02 5.05
N ILE A 204 -3.92 -2.82 6.25
CA ILE A 204 -4.67 -3.02 7.49
C ILE A 204 -5.68 -1.90 7.75
N SER A 205 -5.41 -0.68 7.25
CA SER A 205 -6.29 0.48 7.41
C SER A 205 -7.31 0.63 6.28
N ASP A 206 -7.17 -0.12 5.19
CA ASP A 206 -8.14 -0.06 4.08
C ASP A 206 -9.51 -0.57 4.50
N PHE A 207 -10.50 0.31 4.42
CA PHE A 207 -11.90 -0.01 4.61
C PHE A 207 -12.62 -0.24 3.26
N GLY A 208 -12.37 0.64 2.29
CA GLY A 208 -13.15 0.69 1.07
C GLY A 208 -13.05 -0.58 0.22
N THR A 209 -11.86 -1.12 0.05
CA THR A 209 -11.65 -2.34 -0.75
C THR A 209 -12.20 -3.58 -0.04
N VAL A 210 -11.99 -3.70 1.27
CA VAL A 210 -12.46 -4.87 2.03
C VAL A 210 -13.97 -4.87 2.19
N ASP A 211 -14.59 -3.71 2.34
CA ASP A 211 -16.06 -3.55 2.34
C ASP A 211 -16.64 -3.91 0.99
N TYR A 212 -16.08 -3.37 -0.10
CA TYR A 212 -16.54 -3.62 -1.46
C TYR A 212 -16.47 -5.10 -1.85
N PHE A 213 -15.45 -5.82 -1.41
CA PHE A 213 -15.30 -7.26 -1.63
C PHE A 213 -15.98 -8.12 -0.54
N ALA A 214 -16.64 -7.51 0.43
CA ALA A 214 -17.30 -8.16 1.58
C ALA A 214 -16.35 -9.13 2.33
N LEU A 215 -15.13 -8.68 2.59
CA LEU A 215 -14.13 -9.46 3.32
C LEU A 215 -14.16 -9.14 4.80
N ASP A 216 -14.47 -10.14 5.59
CA ASP A 216 -14.51 -10.05 7.05
C ASP A 216 -13.12 -9.84 7.66
N THR A 217 -12.64 -8.59 7.63
CA THR A 217 -11.37 -8.14 8.24
C THR A 217 -11.62 -7.40 9.56
N LEU A 218 -10.54 -7.16 10.33
CA LEU A 218 -10.64 -6.37 11.57
C LEU A 218 -11.19 -4.96 11.31
N THR A 219 -10.73 -4.30 10.24
CA THR A 219 -11.17 -2.95 9.88
C THR A 219 -12.64 -2.91 9.53
N LEU A 220 -13.13 -3.83 8.69
CA LEU A 220 -14.55 -3.96 8.40
C LEU A 220 -15.35 -4.30 9.67
N GLY A 221 -14.80 -5.16 10.54
CA GLY A 221 -15.41 -5.52 11.81
C GLY A 221 -15.65 -4.34 12.75
N VAL A 222 -14.73 -3.37 12.81
CA VAL A 222 -14.90 -2.12 13.56
C VAL A 222 -16.16 -1.39 13.10
N PHE A 223 -16.31 -1.20 11.79
CA PHE A 223 -17.45 -0.47 11.21
C PHE A 223 -18.76 -1.24 11.38
N ASN A 224 -18.76 -2.55 11.16
CA ASN A 224 -19.96 -3.39 11.33
C ASN A 224 -20.50 -3.35 12.77
N VAL A 225 -19.62 -3.39 13.78
CA VAL A 225 -20.03 -3.32 15.18
C VAL A 225 -20.42 -1.90 15.57
N TRP A 226 -19.70 -0.89 15.11
CA TRP A 226 -20.02 0.50 15.40
C TRP A 226 -21.35 0.94 14.79
N LEU A 227 -21.48 0.82 13.46
CA LEU A 227 -22.63 1.34 12.73
C LEU A 227 -23.78 0.33 12.65
N GLY A 228 -23.49 -0.97 12.51
CA GLY A 228 -24.50 -2.02 12.39
C GLY A 228 -25.10 -2.44 13.72
N MET A 229 -24.30 -2.53 14.78
CA MET A 229 -24.75 -2.90 16.13
C MET A 229 -24.90 -1.70 17.08
N ASN A 230 -24.61 -0.49 16.63
CA ASN A 230 -24.62 0.75 17.43
C ASN A 230 -23.82 0.63 18.74
N SER A 231 -22.73 -0.16 18.73
CA SER A 231 -21.90 -0.43 19.90
C SER A 231 -20.52 0.20 19.76
N LEU A 232 -20.31 1.35 20.39
CA LEU A 232 -19.00 2.01 20.41
C LEU A 232 -17.98 1.22 21.22
N SER A 233 -18.38 0.60 22.33
CA SER A 233 -17.48 -0.22 23.16
C SER A 233 -17.00 -1.46 22.39
N GLY A 234 -17.90 -2.18 21.71
CA GLY A 234 -17.52 -3.33 20.89
C GLY A 234 -16.61 -2.96 19.72
N ALA A 235 -16.88 -1.85 19.04
CA ALA A 235 -15.99 -1.33 18.01
C ALA A 235 -14.60 -0.97 18.57
N SER A 236 -14.55 -0.34 19.75
CA SER A 236 -13.29 -0.02 20.43
C SER A 236 -12.50 -1.26 20.83
N GLN A 237 -13.20 -2.35 21.20
CA GLN A 237 -12.58 -3.65 21.48
C GLN A 237 -11.87 -4.23 20.27
N ILE A 238 -12.52 -4.26 19.10
CA ILE A 238 -11.91 -4.72 17.85
C ILE A 238 -10.77 -3.78 17.42
N SER A 239 -10.96 -2.45 17.57
CA SER A 239 -9.93 -1.45 17.27
C SER A 239 -8.69 -1.62 18.15
N SER A 240 -8.84 -2.04 19.42
CA SER A 240 -7.69 -2.29 20.29
C SER A 240 -6.86 -3.51 19.84
N VAL A 241 -7.52 -4.55 19.30
CA VAL A 241 -6.82 -5.68 18.66
C VAL A 241 -6.08 -5.22 17.42
N LEU A 242 -6.73 -4.44 16.54
CA LEU A 242 -6.09 -3.85 15.36
C LEU A 242 -4.88 -2.99 15.74
N PHE A 243 -4.96 -2.21 16.82
CA PHE A 243 -3.86 -1.40 17.31
C PHE A 243 -2.64 -2.24 17.74
N ILE A 244 -2.86 -3.44 18.29
CA ILE A 244 -1.76 -4.38 18.60
C ILE A 244 -1.03 -4.78 17.31
N PHE A 245 -1.74 -5.04 16.22
CA PHE A 245 -1.10 -5.33 14.92
C PHE A 245 -0.26 -4.15 14.42
N VAL A 246 -0.75 -2.93 14.53
CA VAL A 246 0.00 -1.73 14.13
C VAL A 246 1.27 -1.59 14.97
N ILE A 247 1.20 -1.74 16.30
CA ILE A 247 2.39 -1.71 17.17
C ILE A 247 3.38 -2.81 16.79
N MET A 248 2.89 -4.01 16.53
CA MET A 248 3.74 -5.13 16.12
C MET A 248 4.48 -4.81 14.81
N LEU A 249 3.79 -4.25 13.80
CA LEU A 249 4.41 -3.83 12.54
C LEU A 249 5.46 -2.76 12.73
N LEU A 250 5.17 -1.71 13.51
CA LEU A 250 6.12 -0.64 13.83
C LEU A 250 7.35 -1.18 14.57
N THR A 251 7.13 -2.12 15.49
CA THR A 251 8.22 -2.76 16.23
C THR A 251 9.11 -3.60 15.31
N LEU A 252 8.51 -4.39 14.42
CA LEU A 252 9.23 -5.19 13.43
C LEU A 252 10.05 -4.31 12.48
N GLU A 253 9.45 -3.22 11.98
CA GLU A 253 10.14 -2.23 11.17
C GLU A 253 11.33 -1.61 11.90
N TYR A 254 11.13 -1.15 13.14
CA TYR A 254 12.20 -0.57 13.96
C TYR A 254 13.35 -1.56 14.19
N LEU A 255 13.05 -2.83 14.51
CA LEU A 255 14.05 -3.87 14.71
C LEU A 255 14.81 -4.19 13.42
N ALA A 256 14.13 -4.18 12.27
CA ALA A 256 14.74 -4.42 10.97
C ALA A 256 15.75 -3.31 10.59
N ARG A 257 15.45 -2.06 10.94
CA ARG A 257 16.34 -0.91 10.66
C ARG A 257 17.52 -0.82 11.64
N ARG A 258 17.36 -1.24 12.90
CA ARG A 258 18.34 -1.00 13.98
C ARG A 258 19.73 -1.58 13.72
N LYS A 259 19.85 -2.64 12.93
CA LYS A 259 21.12 -3.38 12.71
C LYS A 259 21.99 -2.85 11.57
N GLN A 260 21.55 -1.84 10.82
CA GLN A 260 22.27 -1.39 9.63
C GLN A 260 22.64 0.10 9.72
N ARG A 261 23.77 0.39 10.35
CA ARG A 261 24.44 1.70 10.24
C ARG A 261 25.63 1.53 9.30
N PHE A 262 25.39 1.66 8.00
CA PHE A 262 26.48 1.85 7.04
C PHE A 262 26.84 3.32 6.99
N HIS A 263 27.99 3.67 7.58
CA HIS A 263 28.61 4.96 7.46
C HIS A 263 29.71 4.88 6.41
N GLU A 264 29.34 4.90 5.15
CA GLU A 264 30.28 5.30 4.11
C GLU A 264 29.96 6.73 3.69
N LYS A 265 30.94 7.63 3.83
CA LYS A 265 30.87 8.94 3.20
C LYS A 265 30.82 8.68 1.69
N SER A 266 29.66 8.83 1.08
CA SER A 266 29.52 8.87 -0.36
C SER A 266 30.28 10.07 -0.88
N SER A 267 31.54 9.87 -1.21
CA SER A 267 32.31 10.84 -1.98
C SER A 267 31.88 10.76 -3.45
N GLY A 268 30.94 11.61 -3.85
CA GLY A 268 30.67 11.99 -5.24
C GLY A 268 30.12 10.92 -6.16
N GLN A 269 28.98 11.22 -6.79
CA GLN A 269 28.49 10.74 -8.10
C GLN A 269 28.91 9.33 -8.56
N ASN A 270 28.58 8.29 -7.81
CA ASN A 270 28.67 6.93 -8.29
C ASN A 270 27.27 6.38 -8.48
N THR A 271 26.62 6.81 -9.57
CA THR A 271 25.39 6.19 -10.06
C THR A 271 25.70 4.74 -10.44
N MET A 272 24.79 3.84 -10.10
CA MET A 272 24.89 2.42 -10.46
C MET A 272 25.09 2.31 -11.98
N LEU A 273 26.13 1.60 -12.43
CA LEU A 273 26.39 1.42 -13.87
C LEU A 273 25.26 0.59 -14.49
N GLU A 274 24.60 1.19 -15.43
CA GLU A 274 23.58 0.51 -16.24
C GLU A 274 24.22 -0.59 -17.08
N GLN A 275 23.57 -1.73 -17.15
CA GLN A 275 24.00 -2.85 -17.97
C GLN A 275 23.14 -2.90 -19.25
N GLU A 276 23.82 -3.01 -20.37
CA GLU A 276 23.16 -3.39 -21.62
C GLU A 276 22.80 -4.87 -21.58
N VAL A 277 21.59 -5.19 -21.99
CA VAL A 277 21.08 -6.56 -22.08
C VAL A 277 20.75 -6.92 -23.51
N SER A 278 20.70 -8.22 -23.79
CA SER A 278 20.28 -8.75 -25.09
C SER A 278 18.86 -8.29 -25.44
N SER A 279 18.47 -8.38 -26.72
CA SER A 279 17.12 -8.00 -27.16
C SER A 279 16.02 -8.75 -26.39
N ALA A 280 16.20 -10.03 -26.10
CA ALA A 280 15.29 -10.81 -25.26
C ALA A 280 15.27 -10.28 -23.81
N GLY A 281 16.43 -9.90 -23.25
CA GLY A 281 16.53 -9.29 -21.93
C GLY A 281 15.80 -7.95 -21.84
N LYS A 282 15.90 -7.11 -22.86
CA LYS A 282 15.15 -5.83 -22.95
C LYS A 282 13.64 -6.05 -22.93
N LEU A 283 13.16 -7.07 -23.65
CA LEU A 283 11.73 -7.44 -23.62
C LEU A 283 11.28 -7.91 -22.23
N ILE A 284 12.07 -8.74 -21.56
CA ILE A 284 11.76 -9.21 -20.21
C ILE A 284 11.72 -8.02 -19.23
N CYS A 285 12.68 -7.10 -19.29
CA CYS A 285 12.69 -5.89 -18.47
C CYS A 285 11.43 -5.05 -18.70
N LEU A 286 11.05 -4.88 -19.96
CA LEU A 286 9.83 -4.15 -20.33
C LEU A 286 8.58 -4.83 -19.75
N LEU A 287 8.45 -6.16 -19.87
CA LEU A 287 7.30 -6.90 -19.34
C LEU A 287 7.21 -6.83 -17.82
N ILE A 288 8.34 -6.95 -17.09
CA ILE A 288 8.36 -6.81 -15.63
C ILE A 288 7.82 -5.45 -15.18
N CYS A 289 8.11 -4.39 -15.93
CA CYS A 289 7.61 -3.04 -15.61
C CYS A 289 6.18 -2.80 -16.11
N LEU A 290 5.81 -3.34 -17.26
CA LEU A 290 4.48 -3.11 -17.84
C LEU A 290 3.38 -3.88 -17.12
N VAL A 291 3.63 -5.11 -16.66
CA VAL A 291 2.60 -5.92 -16.02
C VAL A 291 1.95 -5.21 -14.82
N PRO A 292 2.70 -4.75 -13.81
CA PRO A 292 2.08 -4.04 -12.68
C PRO A 292 1.46 -2.69 -13.08
N LEU A 293 2.02 -1.99 -14.06
CA LEU A 293 1.46 -0.74 -14.59
C LEU A 293 0.13 -0.98 -15.31
N ILE A 294 0.05 -2.02 -16.12
CA ILE A 294 -1.18 -2.39 -16.84
C ILE A 294 -2.27 -2.78 -15.84
N LEU A 295 -1.94 -3.65 -14.88
CA LEU A 295 -2.90 -4.11 -13.87
C LEU A 295 -3.30 -3.01 -12.88
N GLY A 296 -2.37 -2.19 -12.41
CA GLY A 296 -2.63 -1.20 -11.39
C GLY A 296 -3.16 0.15 -11.92
N PHE A 297 -3.00 0.44 -13.21
CA PHE A 297 -3.37 1.75 -13.74
C PHE A 297 -4.05 1.69 -15.12
N ILE A 298 -3.43 1.10 -16.14
CA ILE A 298 -3.93 1.23 -17.52
C ILE A 298 -5.30 0.60 -17.68
N ILE A 299 -5.49 -0.66 -17.26
CA ILE A 299 -6.80 -1.34 -17.37
C ILE A 299 -7.87 -0.61 -16.54
N PRO A 300 -7.68 -0.37 -15.22
CA PRO A 300 -8.71 0.31 -14.42
C PRO A 300 -9.07 1.69 -14.96
N VAL A 301 -8.08 2.50 -15.31
CA VAL A 301 -8.33 3.85 -15.85
C VAL A 301 -9.06 3.79 -17.19
N SER A 302 -8.75 2.82 -18.05
CA SER A 302 -9.46 2.63 -19.31
C SER A 302 -10.93 2.28 -19.09
N ILE A 303 -11.23 1.44 -18.10
CA ILE A 303 -12.61 1.09 -17.72
C ILE A 303 -13.34 2.32 -17.18
N LEU A 304 -12.72 3.04 -16.25
CA LEU A 304 -13.30 4.26 -15.67
C LEU A 304 -13.52 5.35 -16.72
N LEU A 305 -12.58 5.50 -17.67
CA LEU A 305 -12.73 6.44 -18.77
C LEU A 305 -13.91 6.06 -19.67
N ASN A 306 -14.09 4.77 -19.94
CA ASN A 306 -15.24 4.28 -20.69
C ASN A 306 -16.58 4.61 -19.98
N PHE A 307 -16.65 4.49 -18.64
CA PHE A 307 -17.82 4.90 -17.87
C PHE A 307 -18.09 6.39 -18.01
N VAL A 308 -17.06 7.22 -17.89
CA VAL A 308 -17.21 8.68 -18.05
C VAL A 308 -17.71 9.04 -19.44
N LEU A 309 -17.14 8.44 -20.48
CA LEU A 309 -17.54 8.73 -21.87
C LEU A 309 -18.97 8.29 -22.18
N ASN A 310 -19.42 7.16 -21.63
CA ASN A 310 -20.77 6.67 -21.83
C ASN A 310 -21.82 7.32 -20.90
N GLY A 311 -21.41 7.84 -19.75
CA GLY A 311 -22.28 8.47 -18.74
C GLY A 311 -22.24 9.99 -18.72
N PHE A 312 -21.56 10.64 -19.66
CA PHE A 312 -21.29 12.08 -19.63
C PHE A 312 -22.54 12.97 -19.51
N ALA A 313 -23.67 12.53 -20.05
CA ALA A 313 -24.93 13.26 -20.00
C ALA A 313 -25.56 13.34 -18.59
N ILE A 314 -25.08 12.56 -17.62
CA ILE A 314 -25.64 12.44 -16.25
C ILE A 314 -24.76 13.21 -15.24
N ILE A 315 -23.64 13.76 -15.68
CA ILE A 315 -22.65 14.37 -14.80
C ILE A 315 -23.11 15.77 -14.35
N ASP A 316 -23.28 15.96 -13.05
CA ASP A 316 -23.44 17.28 -12.45
C ASP A 316 -22.08 17.95 -12.25
N PHE A 317 -21.70 18.80 -13.18
CA PHE A 317 -20.42 19.51 -13.14
C PHE A 317 -20.30 20.49 -11.97
N GLU A 318 -21.40 21.10 -11.54
CA GLU A 318 -21.39 22.04 -10.42
C GLU A 318 -21.06 21.33 -9.11
N GLU A 319 -21.65 20.15 -8.89
CA GLU A 319 -21.36 19.33 -7.72
C GLU A 319 -19.91 18.81 -7.73
N ILE A 320 -19.40 18.36 -8.88
CA ILE A 320 -18.00 17.91 -9.02
C ILE A 320 -17.04 19.06 -8.69
N ILE A 321 -17.25 20.24 -9.26
CA ILE A 321 -16.39 21.39 -9.02
C ILE A 321 -16.40 21.76 -7.52
N ARG A 322 -17.57 21.85 -6.91
CA ARG A 322 -17.72 22.17 -5.49
C ARG A 322 -17.00 21.16 -4.60
N THR A 323 -17.20 19.88 -4.86
CA THR A 323 -16.59 18.79 -4.10
C THR A 323 -15.06 18.75 -4.28
N THR A 324 -14.58 19.01 -5.52
CA THR A 324 -13.15 19.11 -5.83
C THR A 324 -12.51 20.26 -5.05
N PHE A 325 -13.10 21.44 -5.05
CA PHE A 325 -12.59 22.57 -4.26
C PHE A 325 -12.57 22.27 -2.75
N SER A 326 -13.62 21.63 -2.23
CA SER A 326 -13.68 21.22 -0.82
C SER A 326 -12.57 20.23 -0.49
N SER A 327 -12.32 19.25 -1.34
CA SER A 327 -11.25 18.24 -1.16
C SER A 327 -9.86 18.88 -1.21
N ILE A 328 -9.61 19.77 -2.18
CA ILE A 328 -8.35 20.50 -2.30
C ILE A 328 -8.11 21.40 -1.08
N PHE A 329 -9.13 22.14 -0.65
CA PHE A 329 -9.04 23.01 0.52
C PHE A 329 -8.74 22.23 1.80
N LEU A 330 -9.43 21.10 2.01
CA LEU A 330 -9.21 20.23 3.16
C LEU A 330 -7.79 19.63 3.15
N SER A 331 -7.35 19.14 2.00
CA SER A 331 -6.01 18.54 1.85
C SER A 331 -4.88 19.54 2.05
N LEU A 332 -5.01 20.76 1.50
CA LEU A 332 -4.04 21.83 1.69
C LEU A 332 -3.99 22.29 3.16
N SER A 333 -5.15 22.44 3.79
CA SER A 333 -5.24 22.82 5.21
C SER A 333 -4.57 21.78 6.09
N ALA A 334 -4.92 20.49 5.91
CA ALA A 334 -4.32 19.39 6.66
C ALA A 334 -2.80 19.30 6.46
N SER A 335 -2.33 19.39 5.21
CA SER A 335 -0.90 19.34 4.88
C SER A 335 -0.13 20.52 5.51
N THR A 336 -0.72 21.72 5.48
CA THR A 336 -0.13 22.90 6.11
C THR A 336 0.00 22.72 7.62
N PHE A 337 -1.05 22.20 8.27
CA PHE A 337 -1.04 21.89 9.71
C PHE A 337 0.03 20.87 10.06
N ILE A 338 0.12 19.76 9.32
CA ILE A 338 1.13 18.72 9.53
C ILE A 338 2.54 19.29 9.36
N MET A 339 2.75 20.11 8.33
CA MET A 339 4.05 20.74 8.07
C MET A 339 4.46 21.68 9.22
N LEU A 340 3.55 22.52 9.70
CA LEU A 340 3.81 23.44 10.81
C LEU A 340 4.15 22.68 12.11
N ILE A 341 3.39 21.64 12.44
CA ILE A 341 3.65 20.79 13.60
C ILE A 341 5.02 20.10 13.47
N SER A 342 5.33 19.55 12.29
CA SER A 342 6.60 18.86 12.02
C SER A 342 7.80 19.83 12.16
N LEU A 343 7.71 21.03 11.60
CA LEU A 343 8.74 22.06 11.74
C LEU A 343 8.93 22.45 13.21
N LEU A 344 7.85 22.64 13.95
CA LEU A 344 7.91 22.96 15.36
C LEU A 344 8.61 21.85 16.15
N MET A 345 8.28 20.58 15.88
CA MET A 345 8.94 19.44 16.52
C MET A 345 10.44 19.37 16.20
N ILE A 346 10.84 19.63 14.95
CA ILE A 346 12.26 19.64 14.55
C ILE A 346 13.03 20.77 15.24
N VAL A 347 12.47 21.98 15.28
CA VAL A 347 13.12 23.15 15.94
C VAL A 347 13.33 22.90 17.43
N VAL A 348 12.43 22.19 18.06
CA VAL A 348 12.51 21.93 19.52
C VAL A 348 13.39 20.72 19.84
N ALA A 349 13.54 19.77 18.90
CA ALA A 349 14.39 18.59 19.06
C ALA A 349 15.90 18.89 18.88
N ASN A 350 16.26 20.01 18.23
CA ASN A 350 17.63 20.49 18.07
C ASN A 350 17.98 21.54 19.16
#